data_07f974de143da4cad2745216b3945de1
#
_entry.id   07f974de143da4cad2745216b3945de1
#
_cell.length_a   1.000
_cell.length_b   1.000
_cell.length_c   1.000
_cell.angle_alpha   90.00
_cell.angle_beta   90.00
_cell.angle_gamma   90.00
#
_symmetry.space_group_name_H-M   'P 1'
#
loop_
_entity.id
_entity.type
_entity.pdbx_description
1 polymer ?
#
loop_
_entity_poly.entity_id
_entity_poly.type
_entity_poly.pdbx_seq_one_letter_code
_entity_poly.pdbx_strand_id
1 'polypeptide(L)'
;RGCLDRVYEAVNKTCKNIKKNDVVVCIQGDEPMLHPSMISTVIKKLFSEKKAGATILGMQIVNEQQFKNKNILKIVNDSRGEVLYCSRSPIPYLKKFTKKSYAKRIYGIFAFRYYFLKKYFKTAPSILEIIESCDQNRICENNRGMYIAPFRFVESYSVDTYKDLKLVNNKIKKDTWSKKY
;
A
#
# COMPACT_ATOMS: atom_id res chain seq x y z
N ARG A 1 11.15 -4.03 -13.82
CA ARG A 1 11.24 -3.19 -12.61
C ARG A 1 9.84 -2.75 -12.21
N GLY A 2 9.53 -2.89 -10.92
CA GLY A 2 8.22 -2.60 -10.36
C GLY A 2 7.94 -1.11 -10.14
N CYS A 3 6.77 -0.81 -9.56
CA CYS A 3 6.33 0.56 -9.27
C CYS A 3 7.32 1.29 -8.33
N LEU A 4 7.77 0.63 -7.26
CA LEU A 4 8.69 1.23 -6.29
C LEU A 4 10.07 1.52 -6.87
N ASP A 5 10.55 0.73 -7.84
CA ASP A 5 11.79 1.02 -8.57
C ASP A 5 11.65 2.35 -9.36
N ARG A 6 10.47 2.58 -9.98
CA ARG A 6 10.19 3.83 -10.71
C ARG A 6 10.12 5.04 -9.79
N VAL A 7 9.55 4.88 -8.59
CA VAL A 7 9.54 5.94 -7.58
C VAL A 7 10.97 6.35 -7.22
N TYR A 8 11.86 5.38 -6.97
CA TYR A 8 13.26 5.68 -6.68
C TYR A 8 13.95 6.41 -7.83
N GLU A 9 13.78 5.95 -9.07
CA GLU A 9 14.34 6.60 -10.26
C GLU A 9 13.84 8.04 -10.40
N ALA A 10 12.53 8.27 -10.23
CA ALA A 10 11.94 9.61 -10.33
C ALA A 10 12.52 10.56 -9.28
N VAL A 11 12.57 10.13 -8.02
CA VAL A 11 13.12 10.92 -6.92
C VAL A 11 14.56 11.33 -7.20
N ASN A 12 15.41 10.41 -7.69
CA ASN A 12 16.82 10.71 -7.96
C ASN A 12 17.00 11.65 -9.17
N LYS A 13 16.07 11.64 -10.11
CA LYS A 13 16.12 12.56 -11.26
C LYS A 13 15.65 13.98 -10.90
N THR A 14 14.69 14.10 -9.99
CA THR A 14 14.01 15.37 -9.69
C THR A 14 14.50 16.06 -8.43
N CYS A 15 14.95 15.30 -7.41
CA CYS A 15 15.32 15.82 -6.10
C CYS A 15 16.85 15.78 -5.90
N LYS A 16 17.52 16.87 -6.28
CA LYS A 16 19.01 16.96 -6.22
C LYS A 16 19.58 16.90 -4.78
N ASN A 17 18.84 17.38 -3.77
CA ASN A 17 19.33 17.55 -2.39
C ASN A 17 18.59 16.67 -1.38
N ILE A 18 18.08 15.52 -1.80
CA ILE A 18 17.36 14.62 -0.90
C ILE A 18 18.27 14.03 0.17
N LYS A 19 17.86 14.14 1.42
CA LYS A 19 18.59 13.66 2.60
C LYS A 19 18.17 12.24 2.97
N LYS A 20 19.04 11.53 3.70
CA LYS A 20 18.86 10.15 4.13
C LYS A 20 17.49 9.88 4.79
N ASN A 21 17.01 10.80 5.59
CA ASN A 21 15.78 10.65 6.38
C ASN A 21 14.57 11.38 5.78
N ASP A 22 14.72 12.00 4.61
CA ASP A 22 13.57 12.62 3.92
C ASP A 22 12.54 11.56 3.61
N VAL A 23 11.28 11.99 3.61
CA VAL A 23 10.14 11.10 3.38
C VAL A 23 9.72 11.18 1.94
N VAL A 24 9.69 10.03 1.28
CA VAL A 24 9.15 9.84 -0.06
C VAL A 24 7.79 9.19 0.06
N VAL A 25 6.75 9.85 -0.41
CA VAL A 25 5.40 9.29 -0.46
C VAL A 25 5.12 8.84 -1.88
N CYS A 26 4.85 7.55 -2.05
CA CYS A 26 4.37 6.98 -3.30
C CYS A 26 2.85 6.91 -3.27
N ILE A 27 2.22 7.48 -4.28
CA ILE A 27 0.78 7.39 -4.53
C ILE A 27 0.62 6.77 -5.90
N GLN A 28 -0.07 5.64 -5.97
CA GLN A 28 -0.33 4.96 -7.24
C GLN A 28 -1.40 5.72 -8.03
N GLY A 29 -1.17 5.88 -9.34
CA GLY A 29 -2.05 6.66 -10.21
C GLY A 29 -3.41 6.01 -10.50
N ASP A 30 -3.55 4.73 -10.18
CA ASP A 30 -4.78 3.94 -10.31
C ASP A 30 -5.72 4.06 -9.08
N GLU A 31 -5.40 4.94 -8.12
CA GLU A 31 -6.19 5.20 -6.92
C GLU A 31 -6.88 6.58 -6.95
N PRO A 32 -7.81 6.83 -7.88
CA PRO A 32 -8.40 8.17 -8.09
C PRO A 32 -9.32 8.64 -6.96
N MET A 33 -9.76 7.73 -6.09
CA MET A 33 -10.61 8.05 -4.93
C MET A 33 -9.81 8.17 -3.63
N LEU A 34 -8.55 8.54 -3.74
CA LEU A 34 -7.66 8.74 -2.61
C LEU A 34 -8.15 9.88 -1.71
N HIS A 35 -8.23 9.62 -0.41
CA HIS A 35 -8.56 10.63 0.58
C HIS A 35 -7.28 11.23 1.20
N PRO A 36 -7.15 12.56 1.32
CA PRO A 36 -5.93 13.19 1.86
C PRO A 36 -5.49 12.67 3.23
N SER A 37 -6.43 12.26 4.09
CA SER A 37 -6.10 11.66 5.39
C SER A 37 -5.36 10.32 5.27
N MET A 38 -5.44 9.62 4.14
CA MET A 38 -4.69 8.39 3.90
C MET A 38 -3.19 8.68 3.81
N ILE A 39 -2.81 9.76 3.14
CA ILE A 39 -1.43 10.25 3.06
C ILE A 39 -0.91 10.58 4.46
N SER A 40 -1.68 11.38 5.20
CA SER A 40 -1.34 11.75 6.57
C SER A 40 -1.17 10.53 7.49
N THR A 41 -1.97 9.48 7.27
CA THR A 41 -1.92 8.25 8.09
C THR A 41 -0.61 7.48 7.87
N VAL A 42 -0.17 7.29 6.63
CA VAL A 42 1.11 6.60 6.37
C VAL A 42 2.30 7.40 6.87
N ILE A 43 2.28 8.73 6.72
CA ILE A 43 3.35 9.61 7.22
C ILE A 43 3.40 9.58 8.76
N LYS A 44 2.27 9.75 9.44
CA LYS A 44 2.20 9.71 10.91
C LYS A 44 2.70 8.37 11.45
N LYS A 45 2.31 7.24 10.82
CA LYS A 45 2.80 5.91 11.22
C LYS A 45 4.31 5.80 11.02
N LEU A 46 4.87 6.33 9.93
CA LEU A 46 6.31 6.32 9.69
C LEU A 46 7.11 7.08 10.76
N PHE A 47 6.57 8.18 11.26
CA PHE A 47 7.22 8.95 12.32
C PHE A 47 7.03 8.36 13.72
N SER A 48 5.87 7.79 14.01
CA SER A 48 5.58 7.19 15.31
C SER A 48 6.30 5.87 15.54
N GLU A 49 6.64 5.14 14.47
CA GLU A 49 7.33 3.86 14.55
C GLU A 49 8.83 4.04 14.26
N LYS A 50 9.64 4.08 15.31
CA LYS A 50 11.09 4.33 15.20
C LYS A 50 11.83 3.33 14.32
N LYS A 51 11.33 2.09 14.24
CA LYS A 51 11.93 1.01 13.43
C LYS A 51 11.47 1.04 11.97
N ALA A 52 10.48 1.87 11.64
CA ALA A 52 9.95 1.91 10.28
C ALA A 52 10.92 2.60 9.31
N GLY A 53 11.33 1.85 8.30
CA GLY A 53 11.92 2.39 7.08
C GLY A 53 10.88 2.69 6.02
N ALA A 54 9.74 1.99 6.09
CA ALA A 54 8.58 2.17 5.21
C ALA A 54 7.27 1.95 5.96
N THR A 55 6.20 2.56 5.44
CA THR A 55 4.81 2.29 5.87
C THR A 55 3.92 2.11 4.65
N ILE A 56 2.89 1.29 4.82
CA ILE A 56 1.92 0.97 3.78
C ILE A 56 0.51 1.14 4.34
N LEU A 57 -0.40 1.72 3.56
CA LEU A 57 -1.79 1.84 3.97
C LEU A 57 -2.49 0.48 3.92
N GLY A 58 -2.97 0.02 5.07
CA GLY A 58 -3.75 -1.20 5.19
C GLY A 58 -5.20 -0.90 5.50
N MET A 59 -6.08 -0.99 4.50
CA MET A 59 -7.50 -0.76 4.66
C MET A 59 -8.22 -2.04 5.07
N GLN A 60 -9.15 -1.94 5.99
CA GLN A 60 -9.97 -3.07 6.41
C GLN A 60 -10.83 -3.60 5.24
N ILE A 61 -10.88 -4.90 5.08
CA ILE A 61 -11.82 -5.59 4.17
C ILE A 61 -13.11 -5.87 4.95
N VAL A 62 -14.25 -5.46 4.41
CA VAL A 62 -15.56 -5.56 5.09
C VAL A 62 -16.53 -6.52 4.41
N ASN A 63 -16.17 -7.10 3.26
CA ASN A 63 -16.97 -8.11 2.59
C ASN A 63 -16.13 -9.26 2.04
N GLU A 64 -16.73 -10.43 1.98
CA GLU A 64 -16.06 -11.68 1.59
C GLU A 64 -15.66 -11.69 0.11
N GLN A 65 -16.42 -11.02 -0.77
CA GLN A 65 -16.10 -10.93 -2.18
C GLN A 65 -14.77 -10.20 -2.40
N GLN A 66 -14.54 -9.08 -1.69
CA GLN A 66 -13.24 -8.39 -1.71
C GLN A 66 -12.12 -9.29 -1.17
N PHE A 67 -12.40 -10.03 -0.09
CA PHE A 67 -11.40 -10.92 0.50
C PHE A 67 -10.96 -12.04 -0.46
N LYS A 68 -11.88 -12.60 -1.23
CA LYS A 68 -11.60 -13.63 -2.23
C LYS A 68 -11.10 -13.11 -3.58
N ASN A 69 -11.20 -11.80 -3.83
CA ASN A 69 -10.78 -11.21 -5.10
C ASN A 69 -9.24 -11.23 -5.24
N LYS A 70 -8.72 -11.89 -6.29
CA LYS A 70 -7.28 -12.02 -6.58
C LYS A 70 -6.64 -10.68 -7.02
N ASN A 71 -7.41 -9.73 -7.52
CA ASN A 71 -6.90 -8.41 -7.90
C ASN A 71 -6.64 -7.52 -6.66
N ILE A 72 -7.25 -7.83 -5.53
CA ILE A 72 -7.03 -7.15 -4.27
C ILE A 72 -5.90 -7.85 -3.51
N LEU A 73 -4.78 -7.17 -3.30
CA LEU A 73 -3.68 -7.67 -2.47
C LEU A 73 -4.06 -7.61 -1.00
N LYS A 74 -3.98 -8.75 -0.31
CA LYS A 74 -4.15 -8.88 1.13
C LYS A 74 -2.81 -8.73 1.83
N ILE A 75 -2.83 -8.27 3.07
CA ILE A 75 -1.65 -8.01 3.87
C ILE A 75 -1.84 -8.55 5.28
N VAL A 76 -0.83 -9.23 5.79
CA VAL A 76 -0.75 -9.69 7.18
C VAL A 76 0.43 -9.05 7.88
N ASN A 77 0.26 -8.77 9.17
CA ASN A 77 1.26 -8.12 10.00
C ASN A 77 1.35 -8.80 11.38
N ASP A 78 2.47 -8.63 12.05
CA ASP A 78 2.65 -9.05 13.44
C ASP A 78 1.87 -8.16 14.43
N SER A 79 1.96 -8.49 15.72
CA SER A 79 1.27 -7.74 16.79
C SER A 79 1.75 -6.28 16.92
N ARG A 80 2.96 -5.95 16.42
CA ARG A 80 3.52 -4.60 16.42
C ARG A 80 3.17 -3.82 15.17
N GLY A 81 2.55 -4.49 14.18
CA GLY A 81 2.17 -3.90 12.90
C GLY A 81 3.24 -4.02 11.81
N GLU A 82 4.33 -4.76 12.05
CA GLU A 82 5.31 -5.05 11.01
C GLU A 82 4.72 -6.03 10.00
N VAL A 83 4.84 -5.72 8.71
CA VAL A 83 4.29 -6.53 7.63
C VAL A 83 5.08 -7.83 7.51
N LEU A 84 4.37 -8.95 7.53
CA LEU A 84 4.93 -10.29 7.39
C LEU A 84 4.89 -10.78 5.95
N TYR A 85 3.74 -10.58 5.28
CA TYR A 85 3.52 -11.10 3.93
C TYR A 85 2.35 -10.41 3.24
N CYS A 86 2.44 -10.29 1.92
CA CYS A 86 1.38 -9.78 1.05
C CYS A 86 1.02 -10.85 0.01
N SER A 87 -0.27 -11.08 -0.24
CA SER A 87 -0.73 -12.11 -1.17
C SER A 87 -2.00 -11.74 -1.92
N ARG A 88 -2.10 -12.26 -3.13
CA ARG A 88 -3.36 -12.27 -3.90
C ARG A 88 -4.33 -13.31 -3.38
N SER A 89 -3.84 -14.34 -2.69
CA SER A 89 -4.67 -15.33 -2.01
C SER A 89 -5.40 -14.72 -0.81
N PRO A 90 -6.53 -15.30 -0.38
CA PRO A 90 -7.22 -14.88 0.84
C PRO A 90 -6.40 -15.19 2.08
N ILE A 91 -5.69 -14.21 2.63
CA ILE A 91 -4.93 -14.31 3.88
C ILE A 91 -5.37 -13.25 4.88
N PRO A 92 -5.29 -13.55 6.22
CA PRO A 92 -5.02 -14.86 6.83
C PRO A 92 -6.15 -15.86 6.58
N TYR A 93 -5.93 -17.16 6.84
CA TYR A 93 -7.03 -18.13 6.80
C TYR A 93 -8.15 -17.74 7.77
N LEU A 94 -9.37 -17.72 7.29
CA LEU A 94 -10.56 -17.44 8.07
C LEU A 94 -11.56 -18.61 7.92
N LYS A 95 -11.89 -19.29 9.03
CA LYS A 95 -12.94 -20.33 9.02
C LYS A 95 -14.28 -19.76 8.52
N LYS A 96 -14.60 -18.52 8.90
CA LYS A 96 -15.77 -17.77 8.45
C LYS A 96 -15.39 -16.29 8.34
N PHE A 97 -15.72 -15.66 7.22
CA PHE A 97 -15.53 -14.22 7.05
C PHE A 97 -16.59 -13.45 7.85
N THR A 98 -16.18 -12.43 8.55
CA THR A 98 -17.06 -11.45 9.20
C THR A 98 -16.50 -10.04 8.98
N LYS A 99 -17.35 -9.00 9.11
CA LYS A 99 -16.91 -7.60 9.03
C LYS A 99 -15.88 -7.23 10.11
N LYS A 100 -15.76 -8.00 11.18
CA LYS A 100 -14.76 -7.84 12.26
C LYS A 100 -13.49 -8.65 12.00
N SER A 101 -13.42 -9.40 10.90
CA SER A 101 -12.23 -10.17 10.55
C SER A 101 -11.02 -9.26 10.37
N TYR A 102 -9.83 -9.76 10.75
CA TYR A 102 -8.56 -9.03 10.64
C TYR A 102 -8.04 -8.90 9.20
N ALA A 103 -8.87 -9.21 8.20
CA ALA A 103 -8.49 -9.10 6.81
C ALA A 103 -8.28 -7.64 6.39
N LYS A 104 -7.12 -7.35 5.83
CA LYS A 104 -6.76 -6.02 5.33
C LYS A 104 -6.29 -6.13 3.89
N ARG A 105 -6.59 -5.09 3.10
CA ARG A 105 -6.06 -4.92 1.75
C ARG A 105 -4.98 -3.85 1.75
N ILE A 106 -4.04 -3.99 0.85
CA ILE A 106 -3.16 -2.90 0.48
C ILE A 106 -3.99 -1.84 -0.27
N TYR A 107 -3.75 -0.59 0.05
CA TYR A 107 -4.19 0.54 -0.75
C TYR A 107 -2.94 1.25 -1.29
N GLY A 108 -2.93 1.67 -2.54
CA GLY A 108 -1.74 2.12 -3.28
C GLY A 108 -1.04 3.38 -2.74
N ILE A 109 -0.87 3.46 -1.42
CA ILE A 109 -0.18 4.58 -0.74
C ILE A 109 0.90 4.03 0.19
N PHE A 110 2.11 4.53 0.00
CA PHE A 110 3.29 4.14 0.76
C PHE A 110 4.05 5.38 1.21
N ALA A 111 4.70 5.33 2.37
CA ALA A 111 5.70 6.32 2.75
C ALA A 111 7.01 5.61 3.08
N PHE A 112 8.12 6.15 2.59
CA PHE A 112 9.45 5.62 2.79
C PHE A 112 10.36 6.68 3.38
N ARG A 113 11.26 6.30 4.29
CA ARG A 113 12.49 7.05 4.47
C ARG A 113 13.37 6.83 3.25
N TYR A 114 13.97 7.87 2.69
CA TYR A 114 14.73 7.75 1.45
C TYR A 114 15.84 6.70 1.50
N TYR A 115 16.55 6.56 2.64
CA TYR A 115 17.57 5.53 2.77
C TYR A 115 17.02 4.10 2.59
N PHE A 116 15.79 3.88 3.06
CA PHE A 116 15.15 2.58 2.96
C PHE A 116 14.69 2.29 1.52
N LEU A 117 14.13 3.28 0.84
CA LEU A 117 13.78 3.18 -0.59
C LEU A 117 15.03 2.91 -1.44
N LYS A 118 16.16 3.57 -1.12
CA LYS A 118 17.45 3.33 -1.77
C LYS A 118 17.95 1.89 -1.53
N LYS A 119 17.78 1.37 -0.30
CA LYS A 119 18.14 -0.03 0.03
C LYS A 119 17.26 -1.00 -0.75
N TYR A 120 15.96 -0.77 -0.79
CA TYR A 120 15.02 -1.55 -1.60
C TYR A 120 15.44 -1.63 -3.06
N PHE A 121 15.74 -0.49 -3.70
CA PHE A 121 16.15 -0.43 -5.10
C PHE A 121 17.43 -1.23 -5.39
N LYS A 122 18.36 -1.28 -4.44
CA LYS A 122 19.61 -2.06 -4.56
C LYS A 122 19.43 -3.56 -4.32
N THR A 123 18.30 -3.98 -3.75
CA THR A 123 17.98 -5.38 -3.51
C THR A 123 17.39 -5.99 -4.78
N ALA A 124 17.87 -7.15 -5.18
CA ALA A 124 17.31 -7.90 -6.31
C ALA A 124 15.84 -8.29 -6.05
N PRO A 125 15.02 -8.41 -7.11
CA PRO A 125 13.66 -8.95 -6.98
C PRO A 125 13.66 -10.30 -6.25
N SER A 126 12.71 -10.48 -5.34
CA SER A 126 12.60 -11.70 -4.54
C SER A 126 11.65 -12.72 -5.17
N ILE A 127 11.71 -13.96 -4.71
CA ILE A 127 10.88 -15.05 -5.25
C ILE A 127 9.39 -14.74 -5.02
N LEU A 128 9.01 -14.35 -3.81
CA LEU A 128 7.60 -14.05 -3.50
C LEU A 128 7.11 -12.79 -4.20
N GLU A 129 7.98 -11.79 -4.41
CA GLU A 129 7.64 -10.62 -5.23
C GLU A 129 7.23 -11.04 -6.65
N ILE A 130 8.00 -11.93 -7.28
CA ILE A 130 7.76 -12.39 -8.65
C ILE A 130 6.47 -13.22 -8.71
N ILE A 131 6.32 -14.20 -7.83
CA ILE A 131 5.17 -15.12 -7.81
C ILE A 131 3.86 -14.38 -7.54
N GLU A 132 3.85 -13.50 -6.54
CA GLU A 132 2.65 -12.75 -6.13
C GLU A 132 2.45 -11.46 -6.96
N SER A 133 3.42 -11.11 -7.81
CA SER A 133 3.46 -9.81 -8.51
C SER A 133 3.21 -8.65 -7.53
N CYS A 134 4.01 -8.60 -6.48
CA CYS A 134 3.82 -7.70 -5.34
C CYS A 134 5.17 -7.18 -4.83
N ASP A 135 5.51 -5.94 -5.18
CA ASP A 135 6.78 -5.26 -4.84
C ASP A 135 7.11 -5.30 -3.33
N GLN A 136 6.09 -5.32 -2.48
CA GLN A 136 6.22 -5.30 -1.03
C GLN A 136 6.86 -6.56 -0.48
N ASN A 137 6.70 -7.70 -1.17
CA ASN A 137 7.29 -8.96 -0.73
C ASN A 137 8.82 -8.92 -0.79
N ARG A 138 9.43 -8.15 -1.69
CA ARG A 138 10.89 -7.91 -1.66
C ARG A 138 11.35 -7.36 -0.31
N ILE A 139 10.55 -6.47 0.30
CA ILE A 139 10.83 -5.92 1.64
C ILE A 139 10.65 -7.00 2.71
N CYS A 140 9.56 -7.75 2.64
CA CYS A 140 9.26 -8.80 3.63
C CYS A 140 10.36 -9.88 3.67
N GLU A 141 10.86 -10.30 2.50
CA GLU A 141 11.88 -11.34 2.39
C GLU A 141 13.28 -10.87 2.78
N ASN A 142 13.65 -9.63 2.45
CA ASN A 142 15.07 -9.23 2.52
C ASN A 142 15.37 -8.18 3.59
N ASN A 143 14.47 -7.29 3.90
CA ASN A 143 14.83 -6.08 4.63
C ASN A 143 14.07 -5.87 5.93
N ARG A 144 12.84 -6.36 6.04
CA ARG A 144 11.92 -6.00 7.12
C ARG A 144 11.84 -4.48 7.36
N GLY A 145 11.09 -4.04 8.35
CA GLY A 145 10.97 -2.61 8.66
C GLY A 145 9.89 -1.88 7.85
N MET A 146 8.97 -2.61 7.19
CA MET A 146 7.73 -2.05 6.65
C MET A 146 6.59 -2.29 7.64
N TYR A 147 5.88 -1.22 8.01
CA TYR A 147 4.80 -1.26 8.98
C TYR A 147 3.48 -0.87 8.35
N ILE A 148 2.42 -1.53 8.78
CA ILE A 148 1.07 -1.20 8.33
C ILE A 148 0.60 0.10 9.00
N ALA A 149 0.07 1.02 8.21
CA ALA A 149 -0.68 2.17 8.66
C ALA A 149 -2.18 1.80 8.52
N PRO A 150 -2.85 1.39 9.62
CA PRO A 150 -4.20 0.90 9.53
C PRO A 150 -5.16 2.02 9.19
N PHE A 151 -6.08 1.74 8.28
CA PHE A 151 -7.12 2.67 7.89
C PHE A 151 -8.50 1.99 7.96
N ARG A 152 -9.49 2.72 8.44
CA ARG A 152 -10.87 2.23 8.44
C ARG A 152 -11.35 2.02 7.00
N PHE A 153 -12.33 1.16 6.84
CA PHE A 153 -12.97 1.02 5.53
C PHE A 153 -13.54 2.35 5.05
N VAL A 154 -13.19 2.69 3.81
CA VAL A 154 -13.80 3.76 3.05
C VAL A 154 -14.18 3.18 1.69
N GLU A 155 -15.34 3.54 1.17
CA GLU A 155 -15.73 3.14 -0.18
C GLU A 155 -14.79 3.81 -1.19
N SER A 156 -13.88 3.03 -1.72
CA SER A 156 -12.87 3.48 -2.65
C SER A 156 -12.54 2.36 -3.63
N TYR A 157 -12.29 2.70 -4.88
CA TYR A 157 -12.07 1.77 -5.97
C TYR A 157 -10.82 2.16 -6.74
N SER A 158 -9.93 1.19 -6.94
CA SER A 158 -8.80 1.29 -7.88
C SER A 158 -9.28 1.07 -9.31
N VAL A 159 -8.56 1.58 -10.28
CA VAL A 159 -8.88 1.45 -11.71
C VAL A 159 -7.87 0.53 -12.38
N ASP A 160 -8.16 -0.78 -12.38
CA ASP A 160 -7.36 -1.81 -13.06
C ASP A 160 -7.94 -2.17 -14.44
N THR A 161 -9.26 -1.98 -14.62
CA THR A 161 -9.98 -2.37 -15.83
C THR A 161 -10.93 -1.27 -16.31
N TYR A 162 -11.39 -1.38 -17.56
CA TYR A 162 -12.40 -0.46 -18.09
C TYR A 162 -13.73 -0.52 -17.30
N LYS A 163 -14.04 -1.66 -16.69
CA LYS A 163 -15.20 -1.81 -15.80
C LYS A 163 -15.02 -0.97 -14.53
N ASP A 164 -13.82 -0.99 -13.96
CA ASP A 164 -13.49 -0.18 -12.77
C ASP A 164 -13.56 1.30 -13.09
N LEU A 165 -13.04 1.72 -14.26
CA LEU A 165 -13.12 3.10 -14.72
C LEU A 165 -14.57 3.60 -14.77
N LYS A 166 -15.50 2.81 -15.35
CA LYS A 166 -16.94 3.15 -15.37
C LYS A 166 -17.51 3.27 -13.96
N LEU A 167 -17.14 2.34 -13.07
CA LEU A 167 -17.59 2.35 -11.68
C LEU A 167 -17.10 3.60 -10.95
N VAL A 168 -15.80 3.89 -11.06
CA VAL A 168 -15.17 5.07 -10.43
C VAL A 168 -15.78 6.36 -10.95
N ASN A 169 -15.98 6.52 -12.27
CA ASN A 169 -16.60 7.69 -12.85
C ASN A 169 -18.01 7.96 -12.29
N ASN A 170 -18.77 6.91 -11.96
CA ASN A 170 -20.07 7.06 -11.34
C ASN A 170 -19.99 7.40 -9.84
N LYS A 171 -19.00 6.87 -9.13
CA LYS A 171 -18.84 7.06 -7.69
C LYS A 171 -18.18 8.39 -7.35
N ILE A 172 -17.19 8.84 -8.12
CA ILE A 172 -16.44 10.08 -7.86
C ILE A 172 -17.35 11.32 -7.94
N LYS A 173 -18.40 11.27 -8.75
CA LYS A 173 -19.41 12.35 -8.82
C LYS A 173 -20.13 12.60 -7.48
N LYS A 174 -20.19 11.58 -6.62
CA LYS A 174 -20.82 11.64 -5.29
C LYS A 174 -19.78 11.83 -4.17
N ASP A 175 -18.50 11.81 -4.52
CA ASP A 175 -17.44 12.01 -3.56
C ASP A 175 -17.36 13.48 -3.14
N THR A 176 -17.46 13.73 -1.84
CA THR A 176 -17.40 15.07 -1.27
C THR A 176 -16.01 15.74 -1.43
N TRP A 177 -14.95 14.94 -1.64
CA TRP A 177 -13.58 15.44 -1.83
C TRP A 177 -13.30 15.86 -3.26
N SER A 178 -13.84 15.15 -4.25
CA SER A 178 -13.67 15.52 -5.66
C SER A 178 -14.24 16.91 -6.00
N LYS A 179 -15.14 17.43 -5.16
CA LYS A 179 -15.74 18.77 -5.29
C LYS A 179 -14.92 19.89 -4.67
N LYS A 180 -13.79 19.56 -4.01
CA LYS A 180 -12.91 20.54 -3.33
C LYS A 180 -11.65 20.88 -4.14
N TYR A 181 -11.47 20.24 -5.29
CA TYR A 181 -10.35 20.45 -6.21
C TYR A 181 -10.81 20.85 -7.60
#